data_d3a320b20a0650b4f18848a4eca76e33
#
_entry.id   d3a320b20a0650b4f18848a4eca76e33
#
_cell.length_a   1.000
_cell.length_b   1.000
_cell.length_c   1.000
_cell.angle_alpha   90.00
_cell.angle_beta   90.00
_cell.angle_gamma   90.00
#
_symmetry.space_group_name_H-M   'P 1'
#
loop_
_entity.id
_entity.type
_entity.pdbx_description
1 polymer ?
#
loop_
_entity_poly.entity_id
_entity_poly.type
_entity_poly.pdbx_seq_one_letter_code
_entity_poly.pdbx_strand_id
1 'polypeptide(L)'
;MSDAIIAGSDATFDAEVLKSDLPVLVDFWAPWCGPCQMIAPLVEEIAESHKGKLKVVKMNVDENVQTPQTYGVMAIPTLILFKGGQPQEKVVGFESKAKLLDRIAKHL
;
A
#
# COMPACT_ATOMS: atom_id res chain seq x y z
N MET A 1 7.97 12.02 5.12
CA MET A 1 7.41 11.06 4.14
C MET A 1 8.05 11.32 2.78
N SER A 2 8.33 10.27 2.04
CA SER A 2 8.95 10.38 0.71
C SER A 2 7.99 10.98 -0.31
N ASP A 3 8.52 11.78 -1.25
CA ASP A 3 7.75 12.28 -2.39
C ASP A 3 7.26 11.15 -3.31
N ALA A 4 7.84 9.96 -3.19
CA ALA A 4 7.43 8.78 -3.96
C ALA A 4 6.15 8.13 -3.42
N ILE A 5 5.67 8.58 -2.25
CA ILE A 5 4.47 8.03 -1.62
C ILE A 5 3.32 9.04 -1.73
N ILE A 6 2.16 8.54 -2.16
CA ILE A 6 0.95 9.33 -2.29
C ILE A 6 0.07 9.07 -1.08
N ALA A 7 -0.44 10.13 -0.46
CA ALA A 7 -1.44 10.01 0.58
C ALA A 7 -2.81 9.82 -0.09
N GLY A 8 -3.35 8.61 -0.02
CA GLY A 8 -4.64 8.29 -0.63
C GLY A 8 -5.80 8.52 0.31
N SER A 9 -6.99 8.56 -0.26
CA SER A 9 -8.24 8.68 0.50
C SER A 9 -9.33 7.86 -0.17
N ASP A 10 -10.45 7.68 0.54
CA ASP A 10 -11.63 7.03 -0.04
C ASP A 10 -12.07 7.76 -1.31
N ALA A 11 -12.01 9.09 -1.31
CA ALA A 11 -12.41 9.90 -2.44
C ALA A 11 -11.49 9.75 -3.65
N THR A 12 -10.19 9.53 -3.43
CA THR A 12 -9.21 9.46 -4.52
C THR A 12 -8.83 8.04 -4.93
N PHE A 13 -9.31 7.03 -4.21
CA PHE A 13 -8.89 5.64 -4.40
C PHE A 13 -9.12 5.14 -5.83
N ASP A 14 -10.28 5.43 -6.39
CA ASP A 14 -10.60 5.00 -7.76
C ASP A 14 -9.58 5.55 -8.76
N ALA A 15 -9.34 6.85 -8.72
CA ALA A 15 -8.42 7.50 -9.66
C ALA A 15 -6.96 7.09 -9.41
N GLU A 16 -6.53 7.05 -8.15
CA GLU A 16 -5.13 6.83 -7.81
C GLU A 16 -4.72 5.36 -7.87
N VAL A 17 -5.64 4.45 -7.60
CA VAL A 17 -5.33 3.02 -7.48
C VAL A 17 -6.00 2.21 -8.60
N LEU A 18 -7.31 2.27 -8.70
CA LEU A 18 -8.03 1.39 -9.61
C LEU A 18 -7.80 1.72 -11.09
N LYS A 19 -7.58 2.99 -11.41
CA LYS A 19 -7.33 3.45 -12.78
C LYS A 19 -5.85 3.68 -13.08
N SER A 20 -4.97 3.26 -12.19
CA SER A 20 -3.52 3.43 -12.38
C SER A 20 -2.99 2.55 -13.51
N ASP A 21 -2.10 3.12 -14.33
CA ASP A 21 -1.39 2.38 -15.37
C ASP A 21 -0.27 1.51 -14.79
N LEU A 22 0.19 1.83 -13.59
CA LEU A 22 1.23 1.08 -12.89
C LEU A 22 0.60 0.19 -11.81
N PRO A 23 1.28 -0.91 -11.44
CA PRO A 23 0.91 -1.60 -10.22
C PRO A 23 0.97 -0.65 -9.03
N VAL A 24 0.06 -0.81 -8.07
CA VAL A 24 -0.04 0.08 -6.90
C VAL A 24 0.02 -0.75 -5.62
N LEU A 25 0.97 -0.43 -4.77
CA LEU A 25 1.04 -0.98 -3.43
C LEU A 25 0.32 -0.03 -2.48
N VAL A 26 -0.74 -0.50 -1.85
CA VAL A 26 -1.52 0.30 -0.89
C VAL A 26 -1.20 -0.17 0.52
N ASP A 27 -0.74 0.75 1.35
CA ASP A 27 -0.42 0.52 2.76
C ASP A 27 -1.53 1.11 3.62
N PHE A 28 -2.34 0.23 4.20
CA PHE A 28 -3.37 0.61 5.17
C PHE A 28 -2.75 0.67 6.55
N TRP A 29 -2.80 1.84 7.17
CA TRP A 29 -2.07 2.12 8.41
C TRP A 29 -2.82 3.07 9.31
N ALA A 30 -2.33 3.25 10.54
CA ALA A 30 -2.81 4.28 11.46
C ALA A 30 -1.63 4.84 12.27
N PRO A 31 -1.70 6.11 12.70
CA PRO A 31 -0.59 6.73 13.42
C PRO A 31 -0.26 6.06 14.76
N TRP A 32 -1.25 5.43 15.40
CA TRP A 32 -1.09 4.78 16.71
C TRP A 32 -0.58 3.34 16.61
N CYS A 33 -0.41 2.82 15.41
CA CYS A 33 -0.07 1.42 15.17
C CYS A 33 1.43 1.20 15.19
N GLY A 34 1.94 0.46 16.18
CA GLY A 34 3.36 0.15 16.31
C GLY A 34 3.94 -0.61 15.13
N PRO A 35 3.35 -1.74 14.73
CA PRO A 35 3.83 -2.47 13.54
C PRO A 35 3.78 -1.65 12.25
N CYS A 36 2.83 -0.73 12.12
CA CYS A 36 2.78 0.18 10.97
C CYS A 36 4.02 1.08 10.93
N GLN A 37 4.47 1.55 12.10
CA GLN A 37 5.66 2.38 12.21
C GLN A 37 6.92 1.59 11.86
N MET A 38 6.95 0.30 12.19
CA MET A 38 8.08 -0.57 11.87
C MET A 38 8.21 -0.83 10.37
N ILE A 39 7.09 -0.98 9.66
CA ILE A 39 7.12 -1.26 8.22
C ILE A 39 7.29 0.00 7.38
N ALA A 40 7.01 1.17 7.93
CA ALA A 40 7.05 2.43 7.19
C ALA A 40 8.37 2.69 6.47
N PRO A 41 9.55 2.51 7.10
CA PRO A 41 10.82 2.71 6.40
C PRO A 41 10.99 1.76 5.21
N LEU A 42 10.51 0.52 5.32
CA LEU A 42 10.60 -0.46 4.23
C LEU A 42 9.73 -0.04 3.06
N VAL A 43 8.53 0.43 3.34
CA VAL A 43 7.61 0.93 2.31
C VAL A 43 8.21 2.15 1.61
N GLU A 44 8.84 3.05 2.35
CA GLU A 44 9.52 4.21 1.77
C GLU A 44 10.68 3.80 0.86
N GLU A 45 11.49 2.82 1.29
CA GLU A 45 12.59 2.31 0.46
C GLU A 45 12.07 1.70 -0.84
N ILE A 46 11.00 0.92 -0.76
CA ILE A 46 10.37 0.31 -1.94
C ILE A 46 9.86 1.39 -2.88
N ALA A 47 9.19 2.40 -2.35
CA ALA A 47 8.67 3.51 -3.15
C ALA A 47 9.77 4.23 -3.91
N GLU A 48 10.89 4.52 -3.22
CA GLU A 48 12.02 5.22 -3.82
C GLU A 48 12.72 4.38 -4.90
N SER A 49 12.95 3.09 -4.62
CA SER A 49 13.68 2.22 -5.54
C SER A 49 12.85 1.79 -6.75
N HIS A 50 11.54 1.94 -6.70
CA HIS A 50 10.64 1.50 -7.77
C HIS A 50 9.90 2.64 -8.46
N LYS A 51 10.40 3.87 -8.34
CA LYS A 51 9.83 5.03 -9.05
C LYS A 51 9.67 4.73 -10.53
N GLY A 52 8.50 5.02 -11.07
CA GLY A 52 8.19 4.77 -12.48
C GLY A 52 7.78 3.34 -12.82
N LYS A 53 7.89 2.41 -11.87
CA LYS A 53 7.51 1.01 -12.06
C LYS A 53 6.39 0.57 -11.11
N LEU A 54 6.37 1.14 -9.92
CA LEU A 54 5.39 0.84 -8.88
C LEU A 54 4.95 2.15 -8.24
N LYS A 55 3.66 2.31 -8.05
CA LYS A 55 3.09 3.42 -7.32
C LYS A 55 2.83 2.96 -5.88
N VAL A 56 3.12 3.79 -4.91
CA VAL A 56 2.87 3.48 -3.50
C VAL A 56 1.91 4.50 -2.92
N VAL A 57 0.82 4.02 -2.34
CA VAL A 57 -0.24 4.84 -1.75
C VAL A 57 -0.40 4.44 -0.29
N LYS A 58 -0.40 5.39 0.62
CA LYS A 58 -0.68 5.16 2.04
C LYS A 58 -2.07 5.67 2.37
N MET A 59 -2.85 4.83 3.06
CA MET A 59 -4.20 5.19 3.49
C MET A 59 -4.33 5.06 4.99
N ASN A 60 -4.60 6.18 5.64
CA ASN A 60 -4.86 6.22 7.09
C ASN A 60 -6.28 5.72 7.34
N VAL A 61 -6.41 4.57 8.01
CA VAL A 61 -7.72 3.95 8.26
C VAL A 61 -8.58 4.70 9.27
N ASP A 62 -7.98 5.58 10.07
CA ASP A 62 -8.75 6.43 10.98
C ASP A 62 -9.58 7.46 10.22
N GLU A 63 -9.07 7.89 9.06
CA GLU A 63 -9.71 8.92 8.24
C GLU A 63 -10.47 8.34 7.05
N ASN A 64 -10.20 7.08 6.70
CA ASN A 64 -10.74 6.44 5.51
C ASN A 64 -11.27 5.07 5.89
N VAL A 65 -12.55 4.95 6.11
CA VAL A 65 -13.20 3.74 6.60
C VAL A 65 -13.72 2.86 5.47
N GLN A 66 -14.15 3.47 4.39
CA GLN A 66 -14.86 2.79 3.32
C GLN A 66 -13.98 1.83 2.52
N THR A 67 -12.81 2.28 2.09
CA THR A 67 -11.89 1.46 1.29
C THR A 67 -11.36 0.25 2.06
N PRO A 68 -10.85 0.40 3.30
CA PRO A 68 -10.45 -0.78 4.07
C PRO A 68 -11.57 -1.80 4.24
N GLN A 69 -12.79 -1.33 4.47
CA GLN A 69 -13.94 -2.21 4.63
C GLN A 69 -14.24 -2.96 3.34
N THR A 70 -14.20 -2.27 2.21
CA THR A 70 -14.45 -2.87 0.89
C THR A 70 -13.49 -4.02 0.59
N TYR A 71 -12.23 -3.90 0.98
CA TYR A 71 -11.20 -4.90 0.68
C TYR A 71 -10.90 -5.83 1.85
N GLY A 72 -11.76 -5.84 2.88
CA GLY A 72 -11.65 -6.77 3.99
C GLY A 72 -10.42 -6.56 4.86
N VAL A 73 -9.99 -5.32 5.03
CA VAL A 73 -8.86 -4.98 5.89
C VAL A 73 -9.36 -4.99 7.35
N MET A 74 -8.94 -6.00 8.10
CA MET A 74 -9.38 -6.22 9.48
C MET A 74 -8.26 -5.99 10.50
N ALA A 75 -7.04 -5.86 10.03
CA ALA A 75 -5.87 -5.63 10.88
C ALA A 75 -4.91 -4.71 10.14
N ILE A 76 -4.07 -3.98 10.87
CA ILE A 76 -3.06 -3.09 10.29
C ILE A 76 -1.69 -3.38 10.87
N PRO A 77 -0.61 -3.21 10.07
CA PRO A 77 -0.66 -2.81 8.67
C PRO A 77 -1.20 -3.92 7.77
N THR A 78 -1.87 -3.56 6.70
CA THR A 78 -2.19 -4.46 5.61
C THR A 78 -1.70 -3.81 4.33
N LEU A 79 -0.91 -4.54 3.55
CA LEU A 79 -0.44 -4.09 2.25
C LEU A 79 -1.18 -4.88 1.19
N ILE A 80 -1.80 -4.20 0.24
CA ILE A 80 -2.47 -4.84 -0.90
C ILE A 80 -1.83 -4.31 -2.18
N LEU A 81 -1.38 -5.23 -3.03
CA LEU A 81 -0.88 -4.87 -4.35
C LEU A 81 -2.01 -4.98 -5.36
N PHE A 82 -2.29 -3.87 -6.04
CA PHE A 82 -3.28 -3.82 -7.11
C PHE A 82 -2.58 -3.75 -8.46
N LYS A 83 -3.14 -4.44 -9.45
CA LYS A 83 -2.70 -4.32 -10.84
C LYS A 83 -3.93 -4.37 -11.74
N GLY A 84 -4.06 -3.38 -12.62
CA GLY A 84 -5.24 -3.28 -13.47
C GLY A 84 -6.54 -3.17 -12.70
N GLY A 85 -6.50 -2.52 -11.53
CA GLY A 85 -7.67 -2.33 -10.68
C GLY A 85 -8.05 -3.56 -9.85
N GLN A 86 -7.24 -4.62 -9.86
CA GLN A 86 -7.54 -5.87 -9.15
C GLN A 86 -6.50 -6.17 -8.09
N PRO A 87 -6.91 -6.60 -6.86
CA PRO A 87 -5.96 -7.05 -5.85
C PRO A 87 -5.22 -8.30 -6.32
N GLN A 88 -3.89 -8.31 -6.18
CA GLN A 88 -3.05 -9.43 -6.58
C GLN A 88 -2.36 -10.10 -5.40
N GLU A 89 -1.93 -9.31 -4.41
CA GLU A 89 -1.25 -9.78 -3.21
C GLU A 89 -1.81 -9.06 -2.01
N LYS A 90 -1.89 -9.77 -0.88
CA LYS A 90 -2.32 -9.17 0.39
C LYS A 90 -1.39 -9.67 1.49
N VAL A 91 -0.78 -8.74 2.19
CA VAL A 91 0.14 -9.04 3.29
C VAL A 91 -0.40 -8.38 4.56
N VAL A 92 -0.67 -9.18 5.57
CA VAL A 92 -1.20 -8.69 6.85
C VAL A 92 -0.09 -8.74 7.89
N GLY A 93 0.13 -7.61 8.56
CA GLY A 93 1.14 -7.48 9.59
C GLY A 93 2.51 -7.14 9.02
N PHE A 94 3.52 -7.12 9.91
CA PHE A 94 4.89 -6.84 9.51
C PHE A 94 5.46 -7.97 8.66
N GLU A 95 6.19 -7.60 7.61
CA GLU A 95 6.89 -8.56 6.76
C GLU A 95 8.26 -8.00 6.41
N SER A 96 9.23 -8.87 6.16
CA SER A 96 10.57 -8.43 5.77
C SER A 96 10.55 -7.80 4.39
N LYS A 97 11.53 -6.91 4.14
CA LYS A 97 11.68 -6.27 2.83
C LYS A 97 11.85 -7.30 1.71
N ALA A 98 12.65 -8.34 1.96
CA ALA A 98 12.89 -9.38 0.97
C ALA A 98 11.60 -10.09 0.56
N LYS A 99 10.76 -10.44 1.51
CA LYS A 99 9.48 -11.09 1.23
C LYS A 99 8.50 -10.18 0.51
N LEU A 100 8.47 -8.90 0.89
CA LEU A 100 7.64 -7.91 0.20
C LEU A 100 8.06 -7.77 -1.25
N LEU A 101 9.36 -7.66 -1.49
CA LEU A 101 9.90 -7.53 -2.86
C LEU A 101 9.60 -8.78 -3.69
N ASP A 102 9.69 -9.97 -3.11
CA ASP A 102 9.37 -11.21 -3.81
C ASP A 102 7.91 -11.22 -4.28
N ARG A 103 6.99 -10.77 -3.43
CA ARG A 103 5.57 -10.71 -3.79
C ARG A 103 5.30 -9.67 -4.88
N ILE A 104 5.92 -8.51 -4.75
CA ILE A 104 5.74 -7.40 -5.70
C ILE A 104 6.33 -7.76 -7.07
N ALA A 105 7.51 -8.36 -7.08
CA ALA A 105 8.24 -8.65 -8.33
C ALA A 105 7.45 -9.52 -9.31
N LYS A 106 6.58 -10.38 -8.81
CA LYS A 106 5.74 -11.23 -9.65
C LYS A 106 4.79 -10.45 -10.54
N HIS A 107 4.50 -9.21 -10.19
CA HIS A 107 3.48 -8.39 -10.85
C HIS A 107 4.03 -7.14 -11.52
N LEU A 108 5.34 -6.96 -11.53
CA LEU A 108 5.98 -5.80 -12.18
C LEU A 108 6.21 -5.97 -13.67
#